data_563eb3f8bd6721593ce59f9854c38e22
#
_entry.id   563eb3f8bd6721593ce59f9854c38e22
#
_cell.length_a   1.000
_cell.length_b   1.000
_cell.length_c   1.000
_cell.angle_alpha   90.00
_cell.angle_beta   90.00
_cell.angle_gamma   90.00
#
_symmetry.space_group_name_H-M   'P 1'
#
loop_
_entity.id
_entity.type
_entity.pdbx_description
1 polymer ?
#
loop_
_entity_poly.entity_id
_entity_poly.type
_entity_poly.pdbx_seq_one_letter_code
_entity_poly.pdbx_strand_id
1 'polypeptide(L)'
;TNLDEFYSVRVAGLRELARAGNITPGIDGRSIPEQLELIDSEARDLMRKQQAVLANLRHEMAAQDIHILTAAEAKEDHAYLLQHFLSNVFPVVSPLAIDPAHPFPFIPNAGFALALQLERKTDKRSLRALVPIPQQIDRFVVLPGEGYRYLPLEQLILMHLEQLFPGYALKGHCSFSVLRDSDLEVEDEAEDLVREFEVALKRRRRGEVIRLKISANAPKALRNDIMVEFSVTDTEVIEVDGMLGLPDLKELVIEDRPDLLWPNFTPRVPERVTDHDGDMFAAIRNKDMLLQHPYET
;
A
#
# COMPACT_ATOMS: atom_id res chain seq x y z
N THR A 1 5.04 4.54 3.49
CA THR A 1 6.37 4.99 3.02
C THR A 1 6.47 6.51 3.05
N ASN A 2 7.70 7.08 3.02
CA ASN A 2 7.93 8.53 3.04
C ASN A 2 7.16 9.28 1.94
N LEU A 3 7.05 8.68 0.74
CA LEU A 3 6.30 9.28 -0.36
C LEU A 3 4.78 9.29 -0.08
N ASP A 4 4.23 8.24 0.51
CA ASP A 4 2.82 8.19 0.86
C ASP A 4 2.50 9.18 1.99
N GLU A 5 3.37 9.31 2.98
CA GLU A 5 3.27 10.31 4.05
C GLU A 5 3.38 11.75 3.49
N PHE A 6 4.35 12.01 2.61
CA PHE A 6 4.47 13.29 1.93
C PHE A 6 3.18 13.67 1.19
N TYR A 7 2.53 12.73 0.52
CA TYR A 7 1.26 12.98 -0.16
C TYR A 7 0.11 13.21 0.82
N SER A 8 -0.01 12.39 1.86
CA SER A 8 -1.13 12.45 2.80
C SER A 8 -1.10 13.66 3.73
N VAL A 9 0.05 14.33 3.82
CA VAL A 9 0.20 15.56 4.64
C VAL A 9 0.46 16.76 3.73
N ARG A 10 1.61 16.78 3.04
CA ARG A 10 2.05 17.98 2.32
C ARG A 10 1.24 18.25 1.05
N VAL A 11 1.00 17.22 0.24
CA VAL A 11 0.22 17.39 -1.02
C VAL A 11 -1.26 17.64 -0.69
N ALA A 12 -1.79 17.00 0.34
CA ALA A 12 -3.14 17.27 0.85
C ALA A 12 -3.31 18.75 1.19
N GLY A 13 -2.45 19.30 2.04
CA GLY A 13 -2.49 20.72 2.41
C GLY A 13 -2.31 21.67 1.21
N LEU A 14 -1.42 21.35 0.23
CA LEU A 14 -1.31 22.15 -1.00
C LEU A 14 -2.60 22.16 -1.83
N ARG A 15 -3.29 21.01 -1.92
CA ARG A 15 -4.58 20.92 -2.63
C ARG A 15 -5.67 21.70 -1.95
N GLU A 16 -5.71 21.68 -0.64
CA GLU A 16 -6.64 22.46 0.16
C GLU A 16 -6.44 23.97 -0.05
N LEU A 17 -5.19 24.44 0.03
CA LEU A 17 -4.83 25.82 -0.29
C LEU A 17 -5.20 26.21 -1.73
N ALA A 18 -5.00 25.31 -2.70
CA ALA A 18 -5.40 25.54 -4.08
C ALA A 18 -6.92 25.70 -4.21
N ARG A 19 -7.72 24.90 -3.53
CA ARG A 19 -9.19 24.98 -3.52
C ARG A 19 -9.70 26.25 -2.83
N ALA A 20 -9.00 26.66 -1.77
CA ALA A 20 -9.29 27.94 -1.10
C ALA A 20 -8.90 29.17 -1.93
N GLY A 21 -8.35 28.98 -3.14
CA GLY A 21 -7.94 30.05 -4.01
C GLY A 21 -6.70 30.82 -3.53
N ASN A 22 -5.86 30.17 -2.71
CA ASN A 22 -4.62 30.79 -2.23
C ASN A 22 -3.64 30.93 -3.39
N ILE A 23 -3.20 32.17 -3.62
CA ILE A 23 -2.26 32.53 -4.69
C ILE A 23 -0.85 32.86 -4.18
N THR A 24 -0.62 32.73 -2.86
CA THR A 24 0.68 33.04 -2.27
C THR A 24 1.74 32.06 -2.78
N PRO A 25 2.81 32.53 -3.43
CA PRO A 25 3.88 31.65 -3.87
C PRO A 25 4.59 30.99 -2.70
N GLY A 26 5.12 29.80 -2.92
CA GLY A 26 5.99 29.13 -1.97
C GLY A 26 7.33 29.87 -1.78
N ILE A 27 8.14 29.38 -0.86
CA ILE A 27 9.49 29.93 -0.58
C ILE A 27 10.39 29.88 -1.83
N ASP A 28 10.13 28.91 -2.71
CA ASP A 28 10.82 28.73 -4.00
C ASP A 28 10.27 29.64 -5.14
N GLY A 29 9.31 30.52 -4.84
CA GLY A 29 8.68 31.43 -5.76
C GLY A 29 7.63 30.80 -6.69
N ARG A 30 7.33 29.50 -6.56
CA ARG A 30 6.33 28.81 -7.39
C ARG A 30 4.94 28.97 -6.83
N SER A 31 3.96 29.09 -7.72
CA SER A 31 2.55 29.00 -7.37
C SER A 31 2.18 27.59 -6.91
N ILE A 32 1.07 27.45 -6.18
CA ILE A 32 0.60 26.13 -5.70
C ILE A 32 0.32 25.16 -6.86
N PRO A 33 -0.34 25.56 -7.95
CA PRO A 33 -0.51 24.68 -9.11
C PRO A 33 0.81 24.18 -9.71
N GLU A 34 1.80 25.07 -9.89
CA GLU A 34 3.13 24.69 -10.40
C GLU A 34 3.85 23.71 -9.47
N GLN A 35 3.72 23.89 -8.15
CA GLN A 35 4.27 22.94 -7.17
C GLN A 35 3.60 21.57 -7.31
N LEU A 36 2.27 21.52 -7.41
CA LEU A 36 1.51 20.25 -7.54
C LEU A 36 1.86 19.52 -8.83
N GLU A 37 1.99 20.23 -9.95
CA GLU A 37 2.37 19.67 -11.26
C GLU A 37 3.79 19.07 -11.21
N LEU A 38 4.74 19.79 -10.62
CA LEU A 38 6.11 19.31 -10.48
C LEU A 38 6.18 18.08 -9.57
N ILE A 39 5.49 18.10 -8.43
CA ILE A 39 5.41 16.97 -7.50
C ILE A 39 4.82 15.74 -8.21
N ASP A 40 3.74 15.89 -8.98
CA ASP A 40 3.13 14.77 -9.70
C ASP A 40 4.09 14.20 -10.75
N SER A 41 4.76 15.04 -11.52
CA SER A 41 5.74 14.62 -12.52
C SER A 41 6.88 13.82 -11.90
N GLU A 42 7.51 14.35 -10.86
CA GLU A 42 8.62 13.69 -10.15
C GLU A 42 8.18 12.37 -9.48
N ALA A 43 7.00 12.36 -8.88
CA ALA A 43 6.48 11.16 -8.24
C ALA A 43 6.19 10.05 -9.24
N ARG A 44 5.64 10.38 -10.43
CA ARG A 44 5.43 9.40 -11.52
C ARG A 44 6.75 8.82 -12.02
N ASP A 45 7.77 9.67 -12.15
CA ASP A 45 9.11 9.22 -12.56
C ASP A 45 9.74 8.29 -11.51
N LEU A 46 9.68 8.66 -10.23
CA LEU A 46 10.13 7.82 -9.13
C LEU A 46 9.44 6.46 -9.11
N MET A 47 8.12 6.42 -9.32
CA MET A 47 7.36 5.16 -9.33
C MET A 47 7.73 4.29 -10.53
N ARG A 48 7.98 4.87 -11.71
CA ARG A 48 8.49 4.11 -12.86
C ARG A 48 9.87 3.50 -12.58
N LYS A 49 10.79 4.29 -12.00
CA LYS A 49 12.11 3.83 -11.59
C LYS A 49 12.01 2.70 -10.55
N GLN A 50 11.11 2.84 -9.58
CA GLN A 50 10.86 1.82 -8.57
C GLN A 50 10.41 0.49 -9.18
N GLN A 51 9.50 0.49 -10.15
CA GLN A 51 9.07 -0.73 -10.84
C GLN A 51 10.21 -1.35 -11.68
N ALA A 52 11.03 -0.55 -12.32
CA ALA A 52 12.19 -1.04 -13.06
C ALA A 52 13.22 -1.70 -12.11
N VAL A 53 13.48 -1.11 -10.95
CA VAL A 53 14.33 -1.72 -9.92
C VAL A 53 13.74 -3.04 -9.43
N LEU A 54 12.43 -3.09 -9.16
CA LEU A 54 11.77 -4.33 -8.75
C LEU A 54 11.90 -5.44 -9.82
N ALA A 55 11.72 -5.09 -11.09
CA ALA A 55 11.87 -6.06 -12.19
C ALA A 55 13.28 -6.65 -12.23
N ASN A 56 14.33 -5.82 -12.09
CA ASN A 56 15.70 -6.27 -12.02
C ASN A 56 15.96 -7.13 -10.77
N LEU A 57 15.46 -6.67 -9.60
CA LEU A 57 15.61 -7.41 -8.36
C LEU A 57 14.95 -8.79 -8.42
N ARG A 58 13.77 -8.91 -9.02
CA ARG A 58 13.13 -10.22 -9.25
C ARG A 58 13.97 -11.16 -10.08
N HIS A 59 14.69 -10.63 -11.06
CA HIS A 59 15.62 -11.43 -11.86
C HIS A 59 16.82 -11.92 -11.03
N GLU A 60 17.39 -11.06 -10.20
CA GLU A 60 18.49 -11.42 -9.29
C GLU A 60 18.01 -12.40 -8.20
N MET A 61 16.83 -12.21 -7.65
CA MET A 61 16.20 -13.12 -6.69
C MET A 61 16.02 -14.52 -7.30
N ALA A 62 15.55 -14.60 -8.54
CA ALA A 62 15.36 -15.88 -9.23
C ALA A 62 16.69 -16.63 -9.40
N ALA A 63 17.82 -15.93 -9.60
CA ALA A 63 19.15 -16.52 -9.62
C ALA A 63 19.62 -17.07 -8.26
N GLN A 64 18.91 -16.72 -7.18
CA GLN A 64 19.13 -17.20 -5.81
C GLN A 64 18.01 -18.16 -5.34
N ASP A 65 17.28 -18.75 -6.29
CA ASP A 65 16.11 -19.63 -6.03
C ASP A 65 14.99 -18.97 -5.21
N ILE A 66 14.80 -17.64 -5.38
CA ILE A 66 13.73 -16.88 -4.75
C ILE A 66 12.79 -16.40 -5.86
N HIS A 67 11.56 -16.92 -5.89
CA HIS A 67 10.63 -16.71 -6.99
C HIS A 67 9.31 -16.10 -6.52
N ILE A 68 8.92 -14.97 -7.11
CA ILE A 68 7.55 -14.43 -7.00
C ILE A 68 6.77 -14.90 -8.22
N LEU A 69 5.92 -15.89 -8.03
CA LEU A 69 5.21 -16.59 -9.10
C LEU A 69 3.93 -15.85 -9.52
N THR A 70 3.55 -16.07 -10.76
CA THR A 70 2.21 -15.76 -11.26
C THR A 70 1.28 -16.96 -11.08
N ALA A 71 -0.03 -16.74 -11.19
CA ALA A 71 -1.02 -17.81 -11.17
C ALA A 71 -0.77 -18.89 -12.24
N ALA A 72 -0.17 -18.51 -13.38
CA ALA A 72 0.16 -19.44 -14.46
C ALA A 72 1.34 -20.35 -14.10
N GLU A 73 2.33 -19.83 -13.38
CA GLU A 73 3.53 -20.58 -12.95
C GLU A 73 3.23 -21.48 -11.75
N ALA A 74 2.25 -21.16 -10.93
CA ALA A 74 1.84 -21.90 -9.74
C ALA A 74 0.77 -23.00 -10.01
N LYS A 75 0.51 -23.35 -11.26
CA LYS A 75 -0.55 -24.32 -11.63
C LYS A 75 -0.34 -25.71 -11.04
N GLU A 76 0.88 -26.15 -10.93
CA GLU A 76 1.22 -27.47 -10.38
C GLU A 76 0.89 -27.57 -8.88
N ASP A 77 0.89 -26.46 -8.19
CA ASP A 77 0.59 -26.36 -6.76
C ASP A 77 -0.91 -26.18 -6.47
N HIS A 78 -1.78 -26.33 -7.49
CA HIS A 78 -3.21 -26.00 -7.40
C HIS A 78 -3.93 -26.67 -6.22
N ALA A 79 -3.64 -27.94 -5.92
CA ALA A 79 -4.27 -28.65 -4.81
C ALA A 79 -3.91 -28.03 -3.45
N TYR A 80 -2.64 -27.71 -3.24
CA TYR A 80 -2.16 -27.02 -2.06
C TYR A 80 -2.78 -25.61 -1.96
N LEU A 81 -2.76 -24.86 -3.05
CA LEU A 81 -3.29 -23.49 -3.11
C LEU A 81 -4.79 -23.44 -2.86
N LEU A 82 -5.55 -24.41 -3.36
CA LEU A 82 -6.98 -24.51 -3.07
C LEU A 82 -7.25 -24.78 -1.59
N GLN A 83 -6.50 -25.72 -0.99
CA GLN A 83 -6.61 -26.01 0.44
C GLN A 83 -6.25 -24.79 1.28
N HIS A 84 -5.13 -24.14 0.95
CA HIS A 84 -4.68 -22.91 1.63
C HIS A 84 -5.72 -21.80 1.51
N PHE A 85 -6.26 -21.60 0.30
CA PHE A 85 -7.32 -20.62 0.05
C PHE A 85 -8.54 -20.87 0.92
N LEU A 86 -9.06 -22.08 0.93
CA LEU A 86 -10.27 -22.42 1.68
C LEU A 86 -10.07 -22.32 3.20
N SER A 87 -8.88 -22.65 3.70
CA SER A 87 -8.62 -22.69 5.15
C SER A 87 -8.20 -21.33 5.71
N ASN A 88 -7.43 -20.52 4.96
CA ASN A 88 -6.78 -19.33 5.51
C ASN A 88 -7.26 -18.02 4.87
N VAL A 89 -7.68 -18.05 3.60
CA VAL A 89 -8.01 -16.83 2.86
C VAL A 89 -9.52 -16.62 2.76
N PHE A 90 -10.26 -17.64 2.34
CA PHE A 90 -11.70 -17.56 2.16
C PHE A 90 -12.47 -17.09 3.41
N PRO A 91 -12.14 -17.51 4.65
CA PRO A 91 -12.85 -17.06 5.84
C PRO A 91 -12.66 -15.58 6.19
N VAL A 92 -11.60 -14.94 5.70
CA VAL A 92 -11.24 -13.54 6.03
C VAL A 92 -11.50 -12.57 4.88
N VAL A 93 -11.64 -13.08 3.66
CA VAL A 93 -11.97 -12.25 2.49
C VAL A 93 -13.46 -11.94 2.47
N SER A 94 -13.79 -10.68 2.34
CA SER A 94 -15.18 -10.19 2.23
C SER A 94 -15.41 -9.57 0.87
N PRO A 95 -15.88 -10.33 -0.14
CA PRO A 95 -16.19 -9.77 -1.44
C PRO A 95 -17.43 -8.86 -1.35
N LEU A 96 -17.37 -7.71 -2.01
CA LEU A 96 -18.39 -6.66 -1.97
C LEU A 96 -18.91 -6.42 -3.38
N ALA A 97 -20.20 -6.65 -3.61
CA ALA A 97 -20.83 -6.30 -4.88
C ALA A 97 -21.01 -4.77 -4.98
N ILE A 98 -20.71 -4.20 -6.12
CA ILE A 98 -20.99 -2.80 -6.43
C ILE A 98 -22.36 -2.75 -7.09
N ASP A 99 -23.33 -2.20 -6.39
CA ASP A 99 -24.70 -2.02 -6.84
C ASP A 99 -25.04 -0.53 -6.80
N PRO A 100 -25.62 0.06 -7.86
CA PRO A 100 -26.06 1.47 -7.84
C PRO A 100 -27.04 1.84 -6.72
N ALA A 101 -27.72 0.84 -6.13
CA ALA A 101 -28.63 1.06 -5.00
C ALA A 101 -27.93 1.17 -3.64
N HIS A 102 -26.67 0.83 -3.57
CA HIS A 102 -25.87 0.85 -2.34
C HIS A 102 -24.65 1.77 -2.48
N PRO A 103 -24.23 2.45 -1.38
CA PRO A 103 -23.00 3.24 -1.40
C PRO A 103 -21.80 2.37 -1.76
N PHE A 104 -20.86 2.97 -2.48
CA PHE A 104 -19.59 2.30 -2.80
C PHE A 104 -18.87 1.85 -1.52
N PRO A 105 -18.34 0.64 -1.48
CA PRO A 105 -17.68 0.10 -0.30
C PRO A 105 -16.49 0.97 0.12
N PHE A 106 -16.40 1.22 1.42
CA PHE A 106 -15.31 2.01 1.96
C PHE A 106 -13.98 1.25 1.91
N ILE A 107 -13.00 1.82 1.21
CA ILE A 107 -11.61 1.34 1.22
C ILE A 107 -10.79 2.25 2.15
N PRO A 108 -10.15 1.70 3.18
CA PRO A 108 -9.37 2.47 4.15
C PRO A 108 -8.13 3.11 3.51
N ASN A 109 -7.49 4.04 4.23
CA ASN A 109 -6.22 4.63 3.79
C ASN A 109 -5.14 3.56 3.59
N ALA A 110 -4.36 3.69 2.53
CA ALA A 110 -3.40 2.69 2.04
C ALA A 110 -4.04 1.31 1.73
N GLY A 111 -5.39 1.22 1.70
CA GLY A 111 -6.09 -0.01 1.38
C GLY A 111 -5.79 -0.47 -0.04
N PHE A 112 -5.58 -1.78 -0.18
CA PHE A 112 -5.33 -2.47 -1.44
C PHE A 112 -6.51 -3.38 -1.75
N ALA A 113 -7.02 -3.34 -2.98
CA ALA A 113 -8.18 -4.12 -3.38
C ALA A 113 -8.09 -4.56 -4.84
N LEU A 114 -8.80 -5.65 -5.13
CA LEU A 114 -9.11 -6.06 -6.49
C LEU A 114 -10.49 -5.50 -6.87
N ALA A 115 -10.58 -4.88 -8.04
CA ALA A 115 -11.83 -4.59 -8.69
C ALA A 115 -12.07 -5.61 -9.82
N LEU A 116 -13.29 -6.13 -9.87
CA LEU A 116 -13.67 -7.23 -10.75
C LEU A 116 -14.84 -6.84 -11.62
N GLN A 117 -14.74 -7.16 -12.89
CA GLN A 117 -15.87 -7.19 -13.82
C GLN A 117 -16.25 -8.63 -14.08
N LEU A 118 -17.42 -9.00 -13.62
CA LEU A 118 -17.97 -10.35 -13.66
C LEU A 118 -19.17 -10.42 -14.58
N GLU A 119 -19.39 -11.58 -15.20
CA GLU A 119 -20.57 -11.87 -16.01
C GLU A 119 -21.24 -13.15 -15.48
N ARG A 120 -22.52 -13.06 -15.15
CA ARG A 120 -23.27 -14.25 -14.75
C ARG A 120 -23.35 -15.24 -15.91
N LYS A 121 -22.99 -16.51 -15.67
CA LYS A 121 -22.93 -17.56 -16.71
C LYS A 121 -24.30 -17.85 -17.33
N THR A 122 -25.41 -17.68 -16.56
CA THR A 122 -26.78 -18.05 -16.98
C THR A 122 -27.43 -17.00 -17.90
N ASP A 123 -27.44 -15.73 -17.52
CA ASP A 123 -28.20 -14.68 -18.21
C ASP A 123 -27.32 -13.54 -18.75
N LYS A 124 -25.99 -13.69 -18.66
CA LYS A 124 -24.99 -12.74 -19.14
C LYS A 124 -25.03 -11.36 -18.48
N ARG A 125 -25.71 -11.22 -17.35
CA ARG A 125 -25.71 -9.96 -16.61
C ARG A 125 -24.35 -9.65 -16.05
N SER A 126 -23.94 -8.40 -16.24
CA SER A 126 -22.69 -7.88 -15.67
C SER A 126 -22.87 -7.61 -14.18
N LEU A 127 -21.86 -7.95 -13.41
CA LEU A 127 -21.71 -7.60 -12.00
C LEU A 127 -20.33 -6.97 -11.81
N ARG A 128 -20.26 -5.89 -11.04
CA ARG A 128 -19.01 -5.31 -10.55
C ARG A 128 -18.84 -5.68 -9.10
N ALA A 129 -17.62 -6.00 -8.70
CA ALA A 129 -17.34 -6.38 -7.34
C ALA A 129 -15.96 -5.87 -6.92
N LEU A 130 -15.79 -5.66 -5.62
CA LEU A 130 -14.52 -5.41 -4.98
C LEU A 130 -14.16 -6.56 -4.06
N VAL A 131 -12.88 -6.86 -4.01
CA VAL A 131 -12.30 -7.78 -3.05
C VAL A 131 -11.15 -7.04 -2.35
N PRO A 132 -11.42 -6.42 -1.18
CA PRO A 132 -10.35 -5.86 -0.36
C PRO A 132 -9.36 -6.95 0.02
N ILE A 133 -8.08 -6.67 -0.13
CA ILE A 133 -7.02 -7.59 0.30
C ILE A 133 -6.86 -7.43 1.81
N PRO A 134 -7.06 -8.50 2.59
CA PRO A 134 -6.98 -8.43 4.04
C PRO A 134 -5.52 -8.19 4.48
N GLN A 135 -5.34 -7.26 5.44
CA GLN A 135 -4.03 -6.94 6.02
C GLN A 135 -3.66 -7.83 7.22
N GLN A 136 -4.56 -8.74 7.61
CA GLN A 136 -4.40 -9.63 8.77
C GLN A 136 -3.67 -10.93 8.43
N ILE A 137 -3.48 -11.19 7.15
CA ILE A 137 -2.75 -12.36 6.64
C ILE A 137 -1.63 -11.88 5.73
N ASP A 138 -0.58 -12.70 5.63
CA ASP A 138 0.55 -12.40 4.76
C ASP A 138 0.10 -12.29 3.31
N ARG A 139 0.65 -11.33 2.60
CA ARG A 139 0.34 -11.12 1.19
C ARG A 139 1.00 -12.14 0.27
N PHE A 140 2.13 -12.70 0.71
CA PHE A 140 2.88 -13.66 -0.08
C PHE A 140 2.70 -15.07 0.48
N VAL A 141 1.94 -15.88 -0.23
CA VAL A 141 1.73 -17.29 0.13
C VAL A 141 2.97 -18.09 -0.24
N VAL A 142 3.56 -18.74 0.76
CA VAL A 142 4.70 -19.64 0.57
C VAL A 142 4.22 -20.94 -0.05
N LEU A 143 4.85 -21.38 -1.15
CA LEU A 143 4.54 -22.64 -1.79
C LEU A 143 5.51 -23.73 -1.33
N PRO A 144 5.05 -25.01 -1.25
CA PRO A 144 5.91 -26.14 -0.94
C PRO A 144 6.89 -26.41 -2.08
N GLY A 145 7.97 -27.11 -1.78
CA GLY A 145 8.97 -27.54 -2.76
C GLY A 145 10.37 -27.02 -2.47
N GLU A 146 11.27 -27.11 -3.43
CA GLU A 146 12.64 -26.60 -3.32
C GLU A 146 12.65 -25.09 -3.60
N GLY A 147 13.59 -24.38 -2.96
CA GLY A 147 13.74 -22.93 -3.07
C GLY A 147 12.65 -22.15 -2.33
N TYR A 148 12.67 -20.85 -2.52
CA TYR A 148 11.73 -19.91 -1.90
C TYR A 148 10.71 -19.45 -2.94
N ARG A 149 9.52 -20.01 -2.89
CA ARG A 149 8.47 -19.82 -3.90
C ARG A 149 7.29 -19.10 -3.26
N TYR A 150 6.91 -17.96 -3.83
CA TYR A 150 5.88 -17.09 -3.29
C TYR A 150 4.81 -16.79 -4.34
N LEU A 151 3.54 -16.87 -3.95
CA LEU A 151 2.42 -16.44 -4.78
C LEU A 151 1.73 -15.23 -4.12
N PRO A 152 1.61 -14.08 -4.80
CA PRO A 152 0.84 -12.95 -4.26
C PRO A 152 -0.62 -13.32 -4.01
N LEU A 153 -1.18 -12.85 -2.89
CA LEU A 153 -2.53 -13.17 -2.44
C LEU A 153 -3.60 -12.79 -3.46
N GLU A 154 -3.41 -11.66 -4.17
CA GLU A 154 -4.29 -11.26 -5.26
C GLU A 154 -4.32 -12.26 -6.42
N GLN A 155 -3.20 -12.93 -6.70
CA GLN A 155 -3.15 -14.00 -7.69
C GLN A 155 -3.90 -15.24 -7.22
N LEU A 156 -3.72 -15.61 -5.95
CA LEU A 156 -4.44 -16.73 -5.33
C LEU A 156 -5.96 -16.49 -5.33
N ILE A 157 -6.40 -15.28 -4.99
CA ILE A 157 -7.82 -14.91 -5.03
C ILE A 157 -8.38 -15.04 -6.45
N LEU A 158 -7.65 -14.58 -7.46
CA LEU A 158 -8.06 -14.68 -8.86
C LEU A 158 -8.13 -16.14 -9.35
N MET A 159 -7.22 -17.01 -8.89
CA MET A 159 -7.26 -18.44 -9.21
C MET A 159 -8.52 -19.14 -8.67
N HIS A 160 -9.02 -18.70 -7.52
CA HIS A 160 -10.15 -19.33 -6.83
C HIS A 160 -11.40 -18.43 -6.78
N LEU A 161 -11.54 -17.54 -7.74
CA LEU A 161 -12.63 -16.57 -7.83
C LEU A 161 -14.02 -17.23 -7.87
N GLU A 162 -14.14 -18.43 -8.43
CA GLU A 162 -15.41 -19.19 -8.49
C GLU A 162 -15.92 -19.57 -7.08
N GLN A 163 -15.04 -19.71 -6.09
CA GLN A 163 -15.43 -19.95 -4.69
C GLN A 163 -16.07 -18.68 -4.07
N LEU A 164 -15.61 -17.50 -4.46
CA LEU A 164 -16.15 -16.23 -3.99
C LEU A 164 -17.41 -15.79 -4.75
N PHE A 165 -17.48 -16.11 -6.05
CA PHE A 165 -18.57 -15.71 -6.93
C PHE A 165 -19.10 -16.91 -7.76
N PRO A 166 -19.80 -17.86 -7.13
CA PRO A 166 -20.32 -19.03 -7.82
C PRO A 166 -21.25 -18.64 -8.97
N GLY A 167 -21.04 -19.25 -10.13
CA GLY A 167 -21.85 -19.00 -11.31
C GLY A 167 -21.51 -17.73 -12.11
N TYR A 168 -20.43 -17.07 -11.78
CA TYR A 168 -19.90 -15.93 -12.55
C TYR A 168 -18.60 -16.27 -13.28
N ALA A 169 -18.35 -15.57 -14.38
CA ALA A 169 -17.11 -15.62 -15.14
C ALA A 169 -16.40 -14.27 -15.05
N LEU A 170 -15.10 -14.28 -14.82
CA LEU A 170 -14.27 -13.08 -14.84
C LEU A 170 -14.12 -12.55 -16.27
N LYS A 171 -14.44 -11.27 -16.49
CA LYS A 171 -14.28 -10.57 -17.77
C LYS A 171 -13.15 -9.56 -17.76
N GLY A 172 -12.85 -9.02 -16.59
CA GLY A 172 -11.76 -8.10 -16.40
C GLY A 172 -11.52 -7.84 -14.92
N HIS A 173 -10.32 -7.45 -14.59
CA HIS A 173 -9.95 -7.08 -13.23
C HIS A 173 -8.84 -6.05 -13.23
N CYS A 174 -8.69 -5.37 -12.13
CA CYS A 174 -7.53 -4.57 -11.84
C CYS A 174 -7.30 -4.51 -10.32
N SER A 175 -6.04 -4.33 -9.97
CA SER A 175 -5.66 -4.00 -8.60
C SER A 175 -5.61 -2.49 -8.45
N PHE A 176 -6.00 -1.97 -7.29
CA PHE A 176 -5.85 -0.57 -6.98
C PHE A 176 -5.55 -0.34 -5.50
N SER A 177 -5.00 0.82 -5.19
CA SER A 177 -4.76 1.26 -3.82
C SER A 177 -5.06 2.75 -3.71
N VAL A 178 -5.68 3.14 -2.61
CA VAL A 178 -6.06 4.53 -2.34
C VAL A 178 -5.18 5.12 -1.25
N LEU A 179 -4.79 6.37 -1.43
CA LEU A 179 -4.15 7.18 -0.40
C LEU A 179 -5.09 8.33 -0.06
N ARG A 180 -5.40 8.48 1.22
CA ARG A 180 -6.33 9.49 1.73
C ARG A 180 -5.60 10.57 2.50
N ASP A 181 -6.24 11.70 2.58
CA ASP A 181 -5.84 12.76 3.48
C ASP A 181 -5.77 12.25 4.91
N SER A 182 -4.69 12.58 5.59
CA SER A 182 -4.48 12.27 7.00
C SER A 182 -4.45 13.53 7.88
N ASP A 183 -4.63 14.70 7.27
CA ASP A 183 -4.60 15.95 8.03
C ASP A 183 -5.85 16.08 8.90
N LEU A 184 -5.65 16.45 10.14
CA LEU A 184 -6.68 16.63 11.16
C LEU A 184 -6.74 18.11 11.47
N GLU A 185 -7.68 18.84 10.86
CA GLU A 185 -8.06 20.11 11.42
C GLU A 185 -8.88 19.86 12.69
N VAL A 186 -8.26 20.10 13.84
CA VAL A 186 -8.95 20.21 15.14
C VAL A 186 -9.12 21.69 15.39
N GLU A 187 -10.36 22.14 15.47
CA GLU A 187 -10.65 23.53 15.88
C GLU A 187 -10.20 23.70 17.34
N ASP A 188 -9.21 24.57 17.55
CA ASP A 188 -8.63 24.85 18.87
C ASP A 188 -9.63 25.40 19.92
N GLU A 189 -10.83 25.81 19.48
CA GLU A 189 -11.88 26.40 20.31
C GLU A 189 -13.00 25.43 20.70
N ALA A 190 -12.82 24.11 20.49
CA ALA A 190 -13.87 23.14 20.76
C ALA A 190 -14.15 22.97 22.27
N GLU A 191 -15.40 23.18 22.68
CA GLU A 191 -15.84 22.99 24.07
C GLU A 191 -15.69 21.55 24.60
N ASP A 192 -15.63 20.55 23.70
CA ASP A 192 -15.45 19.14 24.01
C ASP A 192 -14.38 18.52 23.09
N LEU A 193 -13.12 18.65 23.49
CA LEU A 193 -11.96 18.14 22.78
C LEU A 193 -12.04 16.62 22.51
N VAL A 194 -12.61 15.83 23.43
CA VAL A 194 -12.70 14.36 23.26
C VAL A 194 -13.62 14.02 22.10
N ARG A 195 -14.78 14.68 22.04
CA ARG A 195 -15.75 14.49 20.98
C ARG A 195 -15.25 14.99 19.64
N GLU A 196 -14.55 16.12 19.63
CA GLU A 196 -13.89 16.66 18.43
C GLU A 196 -12.80 15.72 17.93
N PHE A 197 -11.95 15.17 18.81
CA PHE A 197 -10.97 14.16 18.43
C PHE A 197 -11.61 12.89 17.89
N GLU A 198 -12.72 12.41 18.47
CA GLU A 198 -13.44 11.26 17.93
C GLU A 198 -14.03 11.54 16.54
N VAL A 199 -14.58 12.72 16.32
CA VAL A 199 -15.11 13.17 15.03
C VAL A 199 -13.97 13.33 14.01
N ALA A 200 -12.88 13.95 14.41
CA ALA A 200 -11.69 14.13 13.59
C ALA A 200 -11.05 12.77 13.20
N LEU A 201 -10.96 11.81 14.14
CA LEU A 201 -10.52 10.45 13.84
C LEU A 201 -11.45 9.71 12.87
N LYS A 202 -12.77 9.94 12.97
CA LYS A 202 -13.74 9.41 12.00
C LYS A 202 -13.61 10.08 10.63
N ARG A 203 -13.39 11.40 10.58
CA ARG A 203 -13.10 12.16 9.35
C ARG A 203 -11.80 11.69 8.70
N ARG A 204 -10.72 11.51 9.49
CA ARG A 204 -9.44 10.96 9.00
C ARG A 204 -9.61 9.60 8.36
N ARG A 205 -10.43 8.73 8.93
CA ARG A 205 -10.73 7.41 8.33
C ARG A 205 -11.46 7.52 7.00
N ARG A 206 -12.22 8.60 6.76
CA ARG A 206 -13.00 8.88 5.55
C ARG A 206 -12.44 10.04 4.73
N GLY A 207 -11.23 10.49 5.01
CA GLY A 207 -10.56 11.58 4.30
C GLY A 207 -10.64 11.42 2.78
N GLU A 208 -10.56 12.54 2.09
CA GLU A 208 -10.61 12.58 0.63
C GLU A 208 -9.47 11.74 0.03
N VAL A 209 -9.73 11.12 -1.12
CA VAL A 209 -8.68 10.39 -1.83
C VAL A 209 -7.76 11.38 -2.51
N ILE A 210 -6.50 11.41 -2.09
CA ILE A 210 -5.47 12.28 -2.66
C ILE A 210 -4.79 11.60 -3.84
N ARG A 211 -4.70 10.27 -3.79
CA ARG A 211 -4.02 9.50 -4.83
C ARG A 211 -4.67 8.13 -4.98
N LEU A 212 -4.96 7.79 -6.23
CA LEU A 212 -5.38 6.46 -6.64
C LEU A 212 -4.25 5.83 -7.46
N LYS A 213 -3.68 4.74 -6.97
CA LYS A 213 -2.78 3.88 -7.75
C LYS A 213 -3.60 2.75 -8.34
N ILE A 214 -3.51 2.51 -9.64
CA ILE A 214 -4.23 1.46 -10.34
C ILE A 214 -3.31 0.70 -11.28
N SER A 215 -3.51 -0.59 -11.46
CA SER A 215 -2.72 -1.37 -12.40
C SER A 215 -2.92 -0.89 -13.85
N ALA A 216 -1.84 -0.75 -14.61
CA ALA A 216 -1.87 -0.19 -15.97
C ALA A 216 -2.71 -1.04 -16.96
N ASN A 217 -2.90 -2.32 -16.68
CA ASN A 217 -3.74 -3.23 -17.46
C ASN A 217 -5.24 -3.15 -17.11
N ALA A 218 -5.66 -2.18 -16.30
CA ALA A 218 -7.05 -2.02 -15.90
C ALA A 218 -7.95 -1.80 -17.13
N PRO A 219 -9.08 -2.54 -17.25
CA PRO A 219 -10.09 -2.23 -18.27
C PRO A 219 -10.58 -0.79 -18.13
N LYS A 220 -10.64 -0.03 -19.23
CA LYS A 220 -11.02 1.40 -19.19
C LYS A 220 -12.33 1.67 -18.48
N ALA A 221 -13.33 0.81 -18.68
CA ALA A 221 -14.62 0.95 -18.01
C ALA A 221 -14.47 0.83 -16.48
N LEU A 222 -13.73 -0.18 -16.02
CA LEU A 222 -13.51 -0.44 -14.60
C LEU A 222 -12.68 0.69 -13.94
N ARG A 223 -11.65 1.18 -14.65
CA ARG A 223 -10.87 2.35 -14.22
C ARG A 223 -11.76 3.58 -14.03
N ASN A 224 -12.59 3.89 -15.02
CA ASN A 224 -13.48 5.05 -14.96
C ASN A 224 -14.49 4.94 -13.81
N ASP A 225 -15.05 3.76 -13.60
CA ASP A 225 -15.97 3.53 -12.48
C ASP A 225 -15.29 3.81 -11.13
N ILE A 226 -14.09 3.28 -10.93
CA ILE A 226 -13.30 3.50 -9.71
C ILE A 226 -12.99 4.99 -9.52
N MET A 227 -12.63 5.70 -10.61
CA MET A 227 -12.36 7.13 -10.54
C MET A 227 -13.59 7.94 -10.12
N VAL A 228 -14.75 7.61 -10.69
CA VAL A 228 -16.02 8.27 -10.35
C VAL A 228 -16.37 8.03 -8.88
N GLU A 229 -16.26 6.79 -8.41
CA GLU A 229 -16.60 6.43 -7.03
C GLU A 229 -15.69 7.09 -5.98
N PHE A 230 -14.42 7.29 -6.30
CA PHE A 230 -13.50 7.99 -5.44
C PHE A 230 -13.45 9.50 -5.67
N SER A 231 -14.24 10.01 -6.64
CA SER A 231 -14.27 11.43 -7.03
C SER A 231 -12.88 11.98 -7.39
N VAL A 232 -12.07 11.16 -8.06
CA VAL A 232 -10.72 11.53 -8.49
C VAL A 232 -10.67 11.83 -9.98
N THR A 233 -9.77 12.72 -10.36
CA THR A 233 -9.47 13.08 -11.77
C THR A 233 -8.20 12.37 -12.23
N ASP A 234 -7.85 12.49 -13.51
CA ASP A 234 -6.63 11.89 -14.07
C ASP A 234 -5.34 12.39 -13.38
N THR A 235 -5.38 13.55 -12.75
CA THR A 235 -4.24 14.10 -12.02
C THR A 235 -3.98 13.35 -10.70
N GLU A 236 -5.02 12.79 -10.08
CA GLU A 236 -4.89 11.99 -8.87
C GLU A 236 -4.62 10.51 -9.16
N VAL A 237 -4.79 10.07 -10.41
CA VAL A 237 -4.63 8.66 -10.78
C VAL A 237 -3.21 8.40 -11.27
N ILE A 238 -2.60 7.34 -10.75
CA ILE A 238 -1.32 6.81 -11.23
C ILE A 238 -1.52 5.39 -11.72
N GLU A 239 -1.28 5.18 -12.99
CA GLU A 239 -1.21 3.85 -13.58
C GLU A 239 0.16 3.23 -13.29
N VAL A 240 0.15 2.06 -12.68
CA VAL A 240 1.35 1.32 -12.29
C VAL A 240 1.50 0.11 -13.20
N ASP A 241 2.55 0.12 -14.00
CA ASP A 241 2.96 -1.05 -14.79
C ASP A 241 3.90 -1.90 -13.92
N GLY A 242 3.33 -2.87 -13.22
CA GLY A 242 4.04 -3.73 -12.28
C GLY A 242 3.21 -4.06 -11.03
N MET A 243 3.90 -4.21 -9.90
CA MET A 243 3.29 -4.61 -8.64
C MET A 243 2.88 -3.40 -7.80
N LEU A 244 1.64 -3.39 -7.35
CA LEU A 244 1.15 -2.48 -6.31
C LEU A 244 1.51 -3.02 -4.90
N GLY A 245 1.39 -2.19 -3.85
CA GLY A 245 1.59 -2.63 -2.46
C GLY A 245 3.03 -3.04 -2.15
N LEU A 246 4.02 -2.35 -2.68
CA LEU A 246 5.44 -2.68 -2.49
C LEU A 246 5.94 -2.74 -1.03
N PRO A 247 5.33 -2.06 -0.04
CA PRO A 247 5.72 -2.22 1.36
C PRO A 247 5.65 -3.67 1.87
N ASP A 248 4.78 -4.49 1.29
CA ASP A 248 4.61 -5.90 1.67
C ASP A 248 5.76 -6.79 1.19
N LEU A 249 6.62 -6.30 0.29
CA LEU A 249 7.84 -7.02 -0.11
C LEU A 249 8.78 -7.33 1.06
N LYS A 250 8.61 -6.69 2.21
CA LYS A 250 9.33 -7.04 3.44
C LYS A 250 9.09 -8.48 3.90
N GLU A 251 7.95 -9.08 3.52
CA GLU A 251 7.62 -10.48 3.81
C GLU A 251 8.53 -11.47 3.04
N LEU A 252 9.19 -11.00 1.98
CA LEU A 252 10.13 -11.82 1.18
C LEU A 252 11.55 -11.80 1.73
N VAL A 253 11.80 -11.14 2.84
CA VAL A 253 13.10 -11.17 3.51
C VAL A 253 13.28 -12.53 4.19
N ILE A 254 14.33 -13.25 3.80
CA ILE A 254 14.59 -14.62 4.21
C ILE A 254 15.66 -14.61 5.29
N GLU A 255 15.27 -14.82 6.54
CA GLU A 255 16.18 -14.72 7.70
C GLU A 255 17.22 -15.84 7.76
N ASP A 256 16.93 -16.99 7.18
CA ASP A 256 17.85 -18.15 7.09
C ASP A 256 18.84 -18.07 5.90
N ARG A 257 18.85 -16.94 5.16
CA ARG A 257 19.84 -16.61 4.12
C ARG A 257 20.66 -15.37 4.53
N PRO A 258 21.55 -15.50 5.54
CA PRO A 258 22.36 -14.37 6.02
C PRO A 258 23.30 -13.81 4.95
N ASP A 259 23.62 -14.58 3.92
CA ASP A 259 24.39 -14.17 2.74
C ASP A 259 23.66 -13.11 1.88
N LEU A 260 22.34 -13.03 1.99
CA LEU A 260 21.49 -12.05 1.29
C LEU A 260 21.06 -10.88 2.18
N LEU A 261 21.43 -10.91 3.46
CA LEU A 261 21.06 -9.86 4.41
C LEU A 261 22.23 -8.91 4.67
N TRP A 262 21.90 -7.66 4.92
CA TRP A 262 22.87 -6.73 5.46
C TRP A 262 23.29 -7.18 6.86
N PRO A 263 24.59 -7.08 7.22
CA PRO A 263 25.02 -7.34 8.58
C PRO A 263 24.30 -6.41 9.55
N ASN A 264 23.89 -6.94 10.69
CA ASN A 264 23.24 -6.14 11.71
C ASN A 264 24.15 -5.00 12.15
N PHE A 265 23.59 -3.80 12.16
CA PHE A 265 24.30 -2.64 12.68
C PHE A 265 24.35 -2.71 14.21
N THR A 266 25.55 -2.62 14.77
CA THR A 266 25.74 -2.53 16.23
C THR A 266 26.18 -1.12 16.56
N PRO A 267 25.39 -0.33 17.32
CA PRO A 267 25.78 0.99 17.75
C PRO A 267 27.05 0.95 18.61
N ARG A 268 27.84 2.00 18.52
CA ARG A 268 29.01 2.15 19.39
C ARG A 268 28.56 2.59 20.78
N VAL A 269 29.03 1.91 21.82
CA VAL A 269 28.88 2.38 23.20
C VAL A 269 29.88 3.52 23.41
N PRO A 270 29.45 4.72 23.87
CA PRO A 270 30.35 5.83 24.14
C PRO A 270 31.41 5.47 25.15
N GLU A 271 32.64 5.91 24.91
CA GLU A 271 33.79 5.65 25.78
C GLU A 271 33.52 6.03 27.26
N ARG A 272 32.82 7.13 27.52
CA ARG A 272 32.42 7.53 28.87
C ARG A 272 31.52 6.54 29.58
N VAL A 273 30.66 5.83 28.85
CA VAL A 273 29.80 4.79 29.45
C VAL A 273 30.68 3.59 29.81
N THR A 274 31.64 3.26 28.94
CA THR A 274 32.60 2.18 29.18
C THR A 274 33.49 2.51 30.37
N ASP A 275 33.95 3.79 30.56
CA ASP A 275 34.73 4.26 31.69
C ASP A 275 34.01 4.18 33.05
N HIS A 276 32.69 4.01 33.00
CA HIS A 276 31.83 3.81 34.19
C HIS A 276 31.22 2.40 34.22
N ASP A 277 31.95 1.42 33.71
CA ASP A 277 31.53 -0.01 33.71
C ASP A 277 30.14 -0.27 33.11
N GLY A 278 29.71 0.59 32.16
CA GLY A 278 28.40 0.50 31.53
C GLY A 278 27.26 1.23 32.29
N ASP A 279 27.55 1.85 33.42
CA ASP A 279 26.55 2.66 34.13
C ASP A 279 26.36 4.03 33.46
N MET A 280 25.34 4.09 32.61
CA MET A 280 24.92 5.28 31.87
C MET A 280 24.59 6.46 32.81
N PHE A 281 23.94 6.20 33.94
CA PHE A 281 23.58 7.26 34.89
C PHE A 281 24.80 7.82 35.67
N ALA A 282 25.78 6.98 35.97
CA ALA A 282 27.05 7.45 36.54
C ALA A 282 27.81 8.32 35.52
N ALA A 283 27.86 7.89 34.25
CA ALA A 283 28.49 8.68 33.21
C ALA A 283 27.82 10.05 33.00
N ILE A 284 26.48 10.13 32.99
CA ILE A 284 25.74 11.39 32.85
C ILE A 284 25.93 12.28 34.09
N ARG A 285 25.94 11.71 35.32
CA ARG A 285 26.21 12.49 36.55
C ARG A 285 27.58 13.10 36.57
N ASN A 286 28.56 12.46 35.94
CA ASN A 286 29.92 13.02 35.82
C ASN A 286 29.98 14.16 34.82
N LYS A 287 29.35 14.01 33.63
CA LYS A 287 29.31 15.02 32.57
C LYS A 287 28.25 14.71 31.54
N ASP A 288 27.58 15.76 31.03
CA ASP A 288 26.63 15.64 29.92
C ASP A 288 27.25 14.93 28.70
N MET A 289 26.46 14.13 28.01
CA MET A 289 26.85 13.41 26.82
C MET A 289 25.94 13.77 25.65
N LEU A 290 26.56 14.01 24.50
CA LEU A 290 25.84 14.09 23.22
C LEU A 290 25.99 12.77 22.50
N LEU A 291 24.86 12.14 22.20
CA LEU A 291 24.81 10.89 21.46
C LEU A 291 24.23 11.12 20.06
N GLN A 292 24.83 10.49 19.07
CA GLN A 292 24.35 10.54 17.70
C GLN A 292 23.62 9.26 17.35
N HIS A 293 22.28 9.24 17.55
CA HIS A 293 21.47 8.11 17.12
C HIS A 293 21.41 7.99 15.59
N PRO A 294 21.38 6.74 15.05
CA PRO A 294 21.44 5.45 15.74
C PRO A 294 22.87 4.91 15.92
N TYR A 295 23.89 5.73 15.75
CA TYR A 295 25.30 5.29 15.71
C TYR A 295 25.92 5.11 17.09
N GLU A 296 25.36 5.73 18.08
CA GLU A 296 25.79 5.65 19.50
C GLU A 296 24.58 5.41 20.40
N THR A 297 24.66 4.48 21.32
CA THR A 297 23.65 4.16 22.35
C THR A 297 24.30 3.86 23.67
#